data_f82d858845ef595e59652e2540590ae7
#
_entry.id   f82d858845ef595e59652e2540590ae7
#
_cell.length_a   1.000
_cell.length_b   1.000
_cell.length_c   1.000
_cell.angle_alpha   90.00
_cell.angle_beta   90.00
_cell.angle_gamma   90.00
#
_symmetry.space_group_name_H-M   'P 1'
#
loop_
_entity.id
_entity.type
_entity.pdbx_description
1 polymer ?
#
loop_
_entity_poly.entity_id
_entity_poly.type
_entity_poly.pdbx_seq_one_letter_code
_entity_poly.pdbx_strand_id
1 'polypeptide(L)'
;VLNAGGYTHTSVALRDAVSAVAVPVVEVHMSSILAREEFRRISLLAPVAAGSVMGIGLDSYRLGVEALAEIVGGAPAVETE
;
A
#
# COMPACT_ATOMS: atom_id res chain seq x y z
N VAL A 1 -7.60 2.20 0.81
CA VAL A 1 -6.75 1.20 1.46
C VAL A 1 -7.00 -0.14 0.83
N LEU A 2 -5.96 -0.79 0.39
CA LEU A 2 -6.09 -2.06 -0.34
C LEU A 2 -5.12 -3.10 0.21
N ASN A 3 -5.67 -4.23 0.63
CA ASN A 3 -4.89 -5.43 0.87
C ASN A 3 -5.22 -6.43 -0.23
N ALA A 4 -4.33 -6.56 -1.18
CA ALA A 4 -4.53 -7.43 -2.34
C ALA A 4 -4.14 -8.88 -2.06
N GLY A 5 -3.63 -9.19 -0.87
CA GLY A 5 -3.18 -10.52 -0.53
C GLY A 5 -2.11 -11.02 -1.47
N GLY A 6 -2.23 -12.25 -1.89
CA GLY A 6 -1.25 -12.83 -2.81
C GLY A 6 -1.17 -12.18 -4.18
N TYR A 7 -2.22 -11.47 -4.58
CA TYR A 7 -2.21 -10.78 -5.87
C TYR A 7 -1.19 -9.64 -5.92
N THR A 8 -0.76 -9.13 -4.78
CA THR A 8 0.31 -8.13 -4.71
C THR A 8 1.57 -8.60 -5.43
N HIS A 9 1.83 -9.91 -5.43
CA HIS A 9 3.05 -10.48 -6.00
C HIS A 9 2.92 -10.85 -7.48
N THR A 10 1.69 -10.94 -7.99
CA THR A 10 1.47 -11.59 -9.28
C THR A 10 0.57 -10.81 -10.24
N SER A 11 -0.30 -9.92 -9.76
CA SER A 11 -1.32 -9.33 -10.62
C SER A 11 -0.86 -8.03 -11.27
N VAL A 12 -0.44 -8.13 -12.51
CA VAL A 12 -0.16 -6.94 -13.33
C VAL A 12 -1.46 -6.18 -13.63
N ALA A 13 -2.56 -6.91 -13.80
CA ALA A 13 -3.87 -6.29 -14.03
C ALA A 13 -4.29 -5.40 -12.87
N LEU A 14 -4.08 -5.86 -11.64
CA LEU A 14 -4.40 -5.07 -10.45
C LEU A 14 -3.47 -3.86 -10.33
N ARG A 15 -2.19 -4.05 -10.60
CA ARG A 15 -1.22 -2.96 -10.63
C ARG A 15 -1.65 -1.88 -11.63
N ASP A 16 -2.06 -2.29 -12.83
CA ASP A 16 -2.49 -1.35 -13.86
C ASP A 16 -3.75 -0.62 -13.45
N ALA A 17 -4.68 -1.31 -12.80
CA ALA A 17 -5.90 -0.68 -12.30
C ALA A 17 -5.58 0.39 -11.24
N VAL A 18 -4.69 0.09 -10.30
CA VAL A 18 -4.26 1.05 -9.28
C VAL A 18 -3.59 2.26 -9.94
N SER A 19 -2.76 2.00 -10.94
CA SER A 19 -2.08 3.07 -11.66
C SER A 19 -3.05 3.96 -12.43
N ALA A 20 -4.15 3.40 -12.92
CA ALA A 20 -5.07 4.11 -13.80
C ALA A 20 -6.11 4.95 -13.05
N VAL A 21 -6.43 4.63 -11.80
CA VAL A 21 -7.43 5.38 -11.06
C VAL A 21 -6.85 6.69 -10.53
N ALA A 22 -7.71 7.70 -10.44
CA ALA A 22 -7.31 8.99 -9.90
C ALA A 22 -7.30 9.00 -8.37
N VAL A 23 -7.92 8.01 -7.75
CA VAL A 23 -8.01 7.92 -6.30
C VAL A 23 -6.69 7.38 -5.75
N PRO A 24 -6.09 8.03 -4.75
CA PRO A 24 -4.88 7.49 -4.13
C PRO A 24 -5.17 6.18 -3.42
N VAL A 25 -4.22 5.26 -3.51
CA VAL A 25 -4.33 3.93 -2.90
C VAL A 25 -3.16 3.73 -1.96
N VAL A 26 -3.44 3.29 -0.75
CA VAL A 26 -2.42 2.85 0.20
C VAL A 26 -2.49 1.33 0.30
N GLU A 27 -1.40 0.67 0.00
CA GLU A 27 -1.29 -0.78 0.10
C GLU A 27 -1.07 -1.18 1.56
N VAL A 28 -1.83 -2.17 2.04
CA VAL A 28 -1.74 -2.62 3.43
C VAL A 28 -1.57 -4.12 3.48
N HIS A 29 -0.65 -4.57 4.31
CA HIS A 29 -0.48 -5.97 4.66
C HIS A 29 -0.31 -6.08 6.17
N MET A 30 -0.99 -7.04 6.79
CA MET A 30 -0.88 -7.22 8.24
C MET A 30 0.48 -7.74 8.65
N SER A 31 1.12 -8.53 7.81
CA SER A 31 2.48 -9.02 8.05
C SER A 31 3.44 -8.36 7.08
N SER A 32 4.71 -8.34 7.44
CA SER A 32 5.73 -7.83 6.53
C SER A 32 5.95 -8.84 5.40
N ILE A 33 5.78 -8.40 4.16
CA ILE A 33 6.03 -9.27 3.01
C ILE A 33 7.51 -9.60 2.89
N LEU A 34 8.38 -8.77 3.44
CA LEU A 34 9.81 -9.01 3.41
C LEU A 34 10.24 -10.14 4.33
N ALA A 35 9.38 -10.53 5.26
CA ALA A 35 9.64 -11.65 6.18
C ALA A 35 9.10 -12.98 5.66
N ARG A 36 8.49 -12.98 4.48
CA ARG A 36 7.86 -14.16 3.90
C ARG A 36 8.82 -14.84 2.92
N GLU A 37 8.31 -15.83 2.20
CA GLU A 37 9.09 -16.53 1.18
C GLU A 37 9.57 -15.54 0.14
N GLU A 38 10.67 -15.89 -0.54
CA GLU A 38 11.32 -14.97 -1.46
C GLU A 38 10.36 -14.41 -2.51
N PHE A 39 9.50 -15.25 -3.08
CA PHE A 39 8.58 -14.79 -4.12
C PHE A 39 7.53 -13.81 -3.58
N ARG A 40 7.33 -13.75 -2.26
CA ARG A 40 6.36 -12.84 -1.63
C ARG A 40 6.99 -11.51 -1.21
N ARG A 41 8.28 -11.35 -1.43
CA ARG A 41 8.98 -10.12 -1.01
C ARG A 41 8.82 -8.98 -1.99
N ILE A 42 8.23 -9.23 -3.16
CA ILE A 42 8.05 -8.23 -4.19
C ILE A 42 6.58 -7.81 -4.21
N SER A 43 6.32 -6.52 -4.18
CA SER A 43 4.99 -5.96 -4.42
C SER A 43 4.97 -5.29 -5.78
N LEU A 44 4.06 -5.73 -6.63
CA LEU A 44 3.82 -5.07 -7.91
C LEU A 44 3.00 -3.80 -7.73
N LEU A 45 2.31 -3.66 -6.58
CA LEU A 45 1.46 -2.50 -6.30
C LEU A 45 2.24 -1.35 -5.68
N ALA A 46 3.27 -1.64 -4.90
CA ALA A 46 4.00 -0.60 -4.16
C ALA A 46 4.50 0.54 -5.06
N PRO A 47 5.05 0.26 -6.26
CA PRO A 47 5.54 1.35 -7.11
C PRO A 47 4.44 2.29 -7.61
N VAL A 48 3.18 1.84 -7.66
CA VAL A 48 2.07 2.65 -8.17
C VAL A 48 1.12 3.10 -7.06
N ALA A 49 1.29 2.62 -5.85
CA ALA A 49 0.51 3.05 -4.70
C ALA A 49 1.07 4.37 -4.15
N ALA A 50 0.21 5.11 -3.45
CA ALA A 50 0.62 6.35 -2.79
C ALA A 50 1.48 6.07 -1.57
N GLY A 51 1.35 4.90 -0.97
CA GLY A 51 2.15 4.49 0.16
C GLY A 51 1.86 3.04 0.52
N SER A 52 2.61 2.52 1.48
CA SER A 52 2.47 1.14 1.94
C SER A 52 2.62 1.07 3.45
N VAL A 53 1.82 0.22 4.08
CA VAL A 53 1.92 -0.09 5.51
C VAL A 53 1.90 -1.60 5.64
N MET A 54 2.87 -2.16 6.35
CA MET A 54 2.92 -3.62 6.53
C MET A 54 3.59 -3.99 7.85
N GLY A 55 3.21 -5.15 8.38
CA GLY A 55 3.91 -5.73 9.52
C GLY A 55 3.39 -5.34 10.90
N ILE A 56 2.27 -4.61 10.98
CA ILE A 56 1.75 -4.11 12.25
C ILE A 56 0.46 -4.84 12.66
N GLY A 57 0.19 -5.99 12.09
CA GLY A 57 -1.04 -6.72 12.39
C GLY A 57 -2.27 -5.94 11.94
N LEU A 58 -3.34 -6.02 12.70
CA LEU A 58 -4.58 -5.32 12.38
C LEU A 58 -4.41 -3.80 12.39
N ASP A 59 -3.49 -3.27 13.17
CA ASP A 59 -3.22 -1.84 13.18
C ASP A 59 -2.68 -1.32 11.86
N SER A 60 -2.21 -2.21 10.99
CA SER A 60 -1.79 -1.80 9.64
C SER A 60 -2.93 -1.13 8.89
N TYR A 61 -4.17 -1.61 9.08
CA TYR A 61 -5.33 -0.99 8.43
C TYR A 61 -5.61 0.40 8.99
N ARG A 62 -5.56 0.55 10.32
CA ARG A 62 -5.78 1.84 10.95
C ARG A 62 -4.73 2.86 10.48
N LEU A 63 -3.48 2.45 10.48
CA LEU A 63 -2.40 3.33 10.04
C LEU A 63 -2.50 3.66 8.55
N GLY A 64 -2.94 2.69 7.75
CA GLY A 64 -3.18 2.92 6.32
C GLY A 64 -4.27 3.93 6.09
N VAL A 65 -5.36 3.85 6.85
CA VAL A 65 -6.46 4.83 6.76
C VAL A 65 -5.99 6.22 7.19
N GLU A 66 -5.22 6.30 8.27
CA GLU A 66 -4.68 7.58 8.73
C GLU A 66 -3.77 8.20 7.68
N ALA A 67 -2.91 7.41 7.08
CA ALA A 67 -2.02 7.88 6.03
C ALA A 67 -2.81 8.37 4.82
N LEU A 68 -3.83 7.61 4.43
CA LEU A 68 -4.68 7.98 3.31
C LEU A 68 -5.45 9.26 3.58
N ALA A 69 -5.94 9.43 4.81
CA ALA A 69 -6.64 10.64 5.20
C ALA A 69 -5.76 11.87 5.05
N GLU A 70 -4.50 11.77 5.42
CA GLU A 70 -3.56 12.86 5.23
C GLU A 70 -3.33 13.17 3.75
N ILE A 71 -3.17 12.15 2.95
CA ILE A 71 -2.94 12.30 1.52
C ILE A 71 -4.15 12.99 0.87
N VAL A 72 -5.35 12.49 1.16
CA VAL A 72 -6.58 13.00 0.55
C VAL A 72 -6.96 14.35 1.14
N GLY A 73 -6.73 14.55 2.43
CA GLY A 73 -7.06 15.79 3.11
C GLY A 73 -6.19 16.96 2.71
N GLY A 74 -5.14 16.71 1.94
CA GLY A 74 -4.25 17.78 1.51
C GLY A 74 -3.47 18.39 2.64
N ALA A 75 -3.40 17.73 3.79
CA ALA A 75 -2.55 18.19 4.85
C ALA A 75 -1.13 18.21 4.30
N PRO A 76 -0.45 19.34 4.43
CA PRO A 76 0.91 19.39 3.93
C PRO A 76 1.67 18.38 4.73
N ALA A 77 2.07 17.38 4.02
CA ALA A 77 2.94 16.42 4.59
C ALA A 77 4.13 17.15 5.12
N VAL A 78 5.04 16.45 5.60
CA VAL A 78 6.25 17.03 6.08
C VAL A 78 6.89 17.77 4.94
N GLU A 79 6.90 19.08 5.08
CA GLU A 79 7.42 19.88 4.02
C GLU A 79 8.88 20.03 4.07
N THR A 80 9.49 19.43 5.01
CA THR A 80 10.89 19.61 5.23
C THR A 80 11.75 18.71 4.40
N GLU A 81 11.14 17.86 3.66
CA GLU A 81 11.94 16.94 2.95
C GLU A 81 12.72 17.51 1.90
#